data_bc1b83b005206a274a65dd79679a1011
#
_entry.id   bc1b83b005206a274a65dd79679a1011
#
_cell.length_a   1.000
_cell.length_b   1.000
_cell.length_c   1.000
_cell.angle_alpha   90.00
_cell.angle_beta   90.00
_cell.angle_gamma   90.00
#
_symmetry.space_group_name_H-M   'P 1'
#
loop_
_entity.id
_entity.type
_entity.pdbx_description
1 polymer ?
#
loop_
_entity_poly.entity_id
_entity_poly.type
_entity_poly.pdbx_seq_one_letter_code
_entity_poly.pdbx_strand_id
1 'polypeptide(L)'
;MRLALYEPDIPQNAGSLMRLGACLGVGIDIIEPCGFLLSDKNFRRAGMDYLKSADIRRHASWARFHEDFSASNGRLVLLTTRGDMTYSDFSFAAGDTLLVGRESAGVPQTVHTSAHARLVIPLRPGMRSLNVAQAAAMVLGEALRQTAGFPGKA
;
A
#
# COMPACT_ATOMS: atom_id res chain seq x y z
N MET A 1 3.85 0.78 -11.12
CA MET A 1 3.53 1.18 -9.72
C MET A 1 3.22 -0.06 -8.89
N ARG A 2 3.53 -0.07 -7.59
CA ARG A 2 3.22 -1.16 -6.66
C ARG A 2 2.62 -0.59 -5.38
N LEU A 3 1.91 -1.43 -4.63
CA LEU A 3 1.38 -1.12 -3.32
C LEU A 3 1.95 -2.12 -2.30
N ALA A 4 2.73 -1.63 -1.33
CA ALA A 4 3.35 -2.44 -0.29
C ALA A 4 2.56 -2.33 1.03
N LEU A 5 2.27 -3.46 1.64
CA LEU A 5 1.56 -3.58 2.92
C LEU A 5 2.57 -3.99 3.99
N TYR A 6 2.88 -3.07 4.89
CA TYR A 6 3.79 -3.33 6.01
C TYR A 6 3.08 -4.06 7.13
N GLU A 7 3.42 -5.32 7.34
CA GLU A 7 2.92 -6.18 8.44
C GLU A 7 1.41 -6.01 8.69
N PRO A 8 0.54 -6.20 7.66
CA PRO A 8 -0.89 -5.95 7.81
C PRO A 8 -1.48 -6.84 8.91
N ASP A 9 -2.34 -6.29 9.76
CA ASP A 9 -2.90 -7.01 10.91
C ASP A 9 -4.43 -7.20 10.84
N ILE A 10 -5.10 -6.62 9.86
CA ILE A 10 -6.54 -6.84 9.61
C ILE A 10 -6.74 -7.55 8.25
N PRO A 11 -7.16 -8.84 8.26
CA PRO A 11 -7.27 -9.63 7.03
C PRO A 11 -8.24 -9.06 6.00
N GLN A 12 -9.33 -8.42 6.44
CA GLN A 12 -10.33 -7.79 5.56
C GLN A 12 -9.74 -6.62 4.78
N ASN A 13 -8.91 -5.80 5.41
CA ASN A 13 -8.24 -4.67 4.76
C ASN A 13 -7.21 -5.16 3.75
N ALA A 14 -6.38 -6.13 4.15
CA ALA A 14 -5.41 -6.74 3.24
C ALA A 14 -6.10 -7.35 2.00
N GLY A 15 -7.19 -8.10 2.19
CA GLY A 15 -7.98 -8.64 1.09
C GLY A 15 -8.57 -7.57 0.17
N SER A 16 -9.07 -6.46 0.74
CA SER A 16 -9.59 -5.32 -0.02
C SER A 16 -8.49 -4.64 -0.85
N LEU A 17 -7.29 -4.47 -0.28
CA LEU A 17 -6.13 -3.90 -0.98
C LEU A 17 -5.65 -4.79 -2.13
N MET A 18 -5.65 -6.11 -1.92
CA MET A 18 -5.29 -7.06 -2.97
C MET A 18 -6.29 -7.05 -4.13
N ARG A 19 -7.60 -6.98 -3.81
CA ARG A 19 -8.63 -6.80 -4.82
C ARG A 19 -8.45 -5.48 -5.57
N LEU A 20 -8.14 -4.39 -4.87
CA LEU A 20 -7.86 -3.08 -5.48
C LEU A 20 -6.71 -3.19 -6.46
N GLY A 21 -5.58 -3.81 -6.05
CA GLY A 21 -4.43 -4.03 -6.92
C GLY A 21 -4.77 -4.85 -8.16
N ALA A 22 -5.48 -5.96 -7.99
CA ALA A 22 -5.92 -6.81 -9.10
C ALA A 22 -6.81 -6.06 -10.11
N CYS A 23 -7.78 -5.28 -9.60
CA CYS A 23 -8.69 -4.50 -10.45
C CYS A 23 -8.01 -3.37 -11.21
N LEU A 24 -6.96 -2.79 -10.65
CA LEU A 24 -6.26 -1.64 -11.23
C LEU A 24 -4.93 -2.01 -11.91
N GLY A 25 -4.58 -3.29 -11.99
CA GLY A 25 -3.31 -3.73 -12.58
C GLY A 25 -2.08 -3.30 -11.79
N VAL A 26 -2.21 -3.09 -10.47
CA VAL A 26 -1.16 -2.66 -9.56
C VAL A 26 -0.64 -3.86 -8.78
N GLY A 27 0.66 -4.11 -8.83
CA GLY A 27 1.30 -5.19 -8.07
C GLY A 27 1.24 -4.94 -6.56
N ILE A 28 1.11 -6.01 -5.79
CA ILE A 28 1.05 -5.97 -4.32
C ILE A 28 2.29 -6.63 -3.73
N ASP A 29 2.91 -5.94 -2.77
CA ASP A 29 3.98 -6.49 -1.92
C ASP A 29 3.43 -6.66 -0.50
N ILE A 30 3.49 -7.89 0.04
CA ILE A 30 3.11 -8.18 1.42
C ILE A 30 4.39 -8.38 2.23
N ILE A 31 4.61 -7.53 3.21
CA ILE A 31 5.76 -7.58 4.11
C ILE A 31 5.31 -8.25 5.41
N GLU A 32 5.88 -9.41 5.68
CA GLU A 32 5.58 -10.22 6.87
C GLU A 32 6.42 -9.78 8.09
N PRO A 33 5.98 -10.10 9.33
CA PRO A 33 4.85 -10.97 9.65
C PRO A 33 3.50 -10.26 9.54
N CYS A 34 2.48 -10.98 9.07
CA CYS A 34 1.10 -10.51 9.13
C CYS A 34 0.48 -10.83 10.48
N GLY A 35 -0.46 -10.04 10.98
CA GLY A 35 -1.26 -10.33 12.17
C GLY A 35 -2.29 -11.45 12.00
N PHE A 36 -2.31 -12.10 10.83
CA PHE A 36 -3.22 -13.19 10.47
C PHE A 36 -2.53 -14.17 9.51
N LEU A 37 -3.10 -15.36 9.37
CA LEU A 37 -2.63 -16.32 8.36
C LEU A 37 -3.15 -15.95 6.97
N LEU A 38 -2.28 -15.94 5.96
CA LEU A 38 -2.68 -15.68 4.57
C LEU A 38 -3.63 -16.76 3.99
N SER A 39 -3.77 -17.90 4.70
CA SER A 39 -4.80 -18.91 4.46
C SER A 39 -6.12 -18.61 5.18
N ASP A 40 -6.20 -17.55 5.97
CA ASP A 40 -7.39 -17.19 6.75
C ASP A 40 -8.61 -17.02 5.84
N LYS A 41 -9.75 -17.57 6.31
CA LYS A 41 -11.01 -17.54 5.57
C LYS A 41 -11.49 -16.12 5.29
N ASN A 42 -11.30 -15.20 6.23
CA ASN A 42 -11.70 -13.81 6.07
C ASN A 42 -10.85 -13.08 5.03
N PHE A 43 -9.54 -13.35 5.03
CA PHE A 43 -8.62 -12.86 4.01
C PHE A 43 -9.01 -13.35 2.61
N ARG A 44 -9.19 -14.68 2.47
CA ARG A 44 -9.60 -15.28 1.18
C ARG A 44 -10.96 -14.77 0.72
N ARG A 45 -11.92 -14.60 1.64
CA ARG A 45 -13.26 -14.07 1.35
C ARG A 45 -13.22 -12.61 0.90
N ALA A 46 -12.37 -11.78 1.48
CA ALA A 46 -12.20 -10.38 1.10
C ALA A 46 -11.51 -10.24 -0.27
N GLY A 47 -10.51 -11.08 -0.56
CA GLY A 47 -9.80 -11.10 -1.84
C GLY A 47 -10.57 -11.79 -2.96
N MET A 48 -11.53 -12.67 -2.64
CA MET A 48 -12.33 -13.43 -3.59
C MET A 48 -11.48 -14.13 -4.67
N ASP A 49 -11.97 -14.24 -5.90
CA ASP A 49 -11.26 -14.85 -7.02
C ASP A 49 -10.13 -13.98 -7.59
N TYR A 50 -10.04 -12.70 -7.18
CA TYR A 50 -9.02 -11.76 -7.65
C TYR A 50 -7.60 -12.12 -7.21
N LEU A 51 -7.45 -12.93 -6.16
CA LEU A 51 -6.14 -13.40 -5.69
C LEU A 51 -5.36 -14.20 -6.76
N LYS A 52 -6.08 -14.85 -7.68
CA LYS A 52 -5.48 -15.65 -8.77
C LYS A 52 -4.90 -14.78 -9.89
N SER A 53 -5.44 -13.59 -10.06
CA SER A 53 -5.03 -12.64 -11.12
C SER A 53 -4.17 -11.49 -10.61
N ALA A 54 -3.97 -11.38 -9.29
CA ALA A 54 -3.14 -10.34 -8.71
C ALA A 54 -1.64 -10.67 -8.80
N ASP A 55 -0.82 -9.71 -9.20
CA ASP A 55 0.66 -9.79 -9.05
C ASP A 55 1.01 -9.56 -7.57
N ILE A 56 1.11 -10.65 -6.80
CA ILE A 56 1.40 -10.59 -5.36
C ILE A 56 2.80 -11.16 -5.11
N ARG A 57 3.62 -10.37 -4.41
CA ARG A 57 4.92 -10.78 -3.89
C ARG A 57 4.89 -10.80 -2.37
N ARG A 58 5.51 -11.80 -1.78
CA ARG A 58 5.62 -11.94 -0.32
C ARG A 58 7.08 -11.77 0.07
N HIS A 59 7.32 -10.97 1.09
CA HIS A 59 8.63 -10.73 1.66
C HIS A 59 8.62 -11.17 3.12
N ALA A 60 9.53 -12.06 3.49
CA ALA A 60 9.60 -12.66 4.83
C ALA A 60 9.89 -11.62 5.95
N SER A 61 10.32 -10.42 5.58
CA SER A 61 10.58 -9.32 6.52
C SER A 61 10.71 -7.99 5.78
N TRP A 62 10.66 -6.90 6.54
CA TRP A 62 11.01 -5.57 6.04
C TRP A 62 12.41 -5.54 5.41
N ALA A 63 13.40 -6.17 6.03
CA ALA A 63 14.77 -6.19 5.54
C ALA A 63 14.86 -6.80 4.13
N ARG A 64 14.17 -7.93 3.89
CA ARG A 64 14.12 -8.57 2.57
C ARG A 64 13.40 -7.70 1.54
N PHE A 65 12.27 -7.11 1.91
CA PHE A 65 11.58 -6.17 1.02
C PHE A 65 12.48 -4.99 0.66
N HIS A 66 13.14 -4.38 1.64
CA HIS A 66 14.00 -3.22 1.44
C HIS A 66 15.22 -3.53 0.57
N GLU A 67 15.81 -4.71 0.73
CA GLU A 67 16.90 -5.20 -0.12
C GLU A 67 16.43 -5.34 -1.58
N ASP A 68 15.32 -6.04 -1.82
CA ASP A 68 14.75 -6.24 -3.15
C ASP A 68 14.32 -4.90 -3.77
N PHE A 69 13.74 -4.00 -2.97
CA PHE A 69 13.33 -2.66 -3.39
C PHE A 69 14.52 -1.79 -3.77
N SER A 70 15.61 -1.81 -2.99
CA SER A 70 16.82 -1.00 -3.21
C SER A 70 17.52 -1.35 -4.53
N ALA A 71 17.32 -2.54 -5.05
CA ALA A 71 17.78 -2.93 -6.38
C ALA A 71 16.94 -2.32 -7.52
N SER A 72 15.81 -1.73 -7.20
CA SER A 72 14.94 -1.01 -8.15
C SER A 72 15.29 0.49 -8.17
N ASN A 73 14.95 1.17 -9.25
CA ASN A 73 15.08 2.63 -9.36
C ASN A 73 13.80 3.37 -8.93
N GLY A 74 12.92 2.71 -8.18
CA GLY A 74 11.66 3.29 -7.70
C GLY A 74 11.82 4.15 -6.46
N ARG A 75 10.79 4.96 -6.17
CA ARG A 75 10.70 5.69 -4.89
C ARG A 75 9.73 4.97 -3.97
N LEU A 76 10.07 4.90 -2.69
CA LEU A 76 9.18 4.42 -1.64
C LEU A 76 8.41 5.59 -1.07
N VAL A 77 7.10 5.59 -1.23
CA VAL A 77 6.19 6.67 -0.83
C VAL A 77 5.29 6.18 0.29
N LEU A 78 5.54 6.61 1.51
CA LEU A 78 4.79 6.19 2.69
C LEU A 78 3.52 7.03 2.84
N LEU A 79 2.37 6.38 2.93
CA LEU A 79 1.11 6.98 3.34
C LEU A 79 0.97 6.85 4.86
N THR A 80 0.92 7.99 5.56
CA THR A 80 0.92 8.05 7.02
C THR A 80 0.15 9.25 7.54
N THR A 81 -0.37 9.16 8.75
CA THR A 81 -1.00 10.31 9.44
C THR A 81 0.03 11.34 9.94
N ARG A 82 1.32 11.01 9.86
CA ARG A 82 2.46 11.88 10.23
C ARG A 82 3.27 12.29 9.00
N GLY A 83 2.59 12.46 7.85
CA GLY A 83 3.22 12.93 6.63
C GLY A 83 3.51 14.43 6.68
N ASP A 84 4.53 14.82 5.93
CA ASP A 84 4.99 16.20 5.80
C ASP A 84 4.51 16.88 4.51
N MET A 85 3.82 16.12 3.64
CA MET A 85 3.28 16.61 2.38
C MET A 85 1.87 16.04 2.12
N THR A 86 0.96 16.87 1.65
CA THR A 86 -0.35 16.43 1.20
C THR A 86 -0.23 15.58 -0.06
N TYR A 87 -0.92 14.45 -0.11
CA TYR A 87 -0.82 13.52 -1.24
C TYR A 87 -1.19 14.15 -2.60
N SER A 88 -2.09 15.15 -2.61
CA SER A 88 -2.48 15.88 -3.82
C SER A 88 -1.39 16.79 -4.37
N ASP A 89 -0.42 17.19 -3.55
CA ASP A 89 0.66 18.10 -3.92
C ASP A 89 1.92 17.32 -4.36
N PHE A 90 1.89 16.00 -4.20
CA PHE A 90 3.00 15.13 -4.58
C PHE A 90 2.93 14.74 -6.07
N SER A 91 4.06 14.83 -6.76
CA SER A 91 4.19 14.39 -8.15
C SER A 91 4.57 12.92 -8.21
N PHE A 92 3.59 12.05 -8.49
CA PHE A 92 3.79 10.61 -8.61
C PHE A 92 4.50 10.22 -9.91
N ALA A 93 5.23 9.11 -9.86
CA ALA A 93 5.87 8.48 -11.03
C ALA A 93 5.40 7.02 -11.16
N ALA A 94 5.41 6.49 -12.38
CA ALA A 94 4.96 5.12 -12.67
C ALA A 94 5.75 4.03 -11.91
N GLY A 95 7.01 4.32 -11.54
CA GLY A 95 7.88 3.43 -10.76
C GLY A 95 7.72 3.52 -9.24
N ASP A 96 6.84 4.38 -8.73
CA ASP A 96 6.65 4.53 -7.28
C ASP A 96 6.05 3.27 -6.66
N THR A 97 6.48 2.98 -5.43
CA THR A 97 5.86 2.00 -4.54
C THR A 97 5.21 2.73 -3.38
N LEU A 98 3.87 2.70 -3.33
CA LEU A 98 3.11 3.25 -2.21
C LEU A 98 3.16 2.26 -1.05
N LEU A 99 3.63 2.70 0.13
CA LEU A 99 3.72 1.91 1.34
C LEU A 99 2.61 2.31 2.31
N VAL A 100 1.85 1.35 2.80
CA VAL A 100 0.90 1.53 3.90
C VAL A 100 1.33 0.74 5.12
N GLY A 101 1.15 1.32 6.30
CA GLY A 101 1.48 0.69 7.58
C GLY A 101 0.38 -0.25 8.07
N ARG A 102 0.70 -1.01 9.13
CA ARG A 102 -0.27 -1.84 9.85
C ARG A 102 -1.32 -0.95 10.53
N GLU A 103 -2.52 -1.46 10.65
CA GLU A 103 -3.68 -0.68 11.10
C GLU A 103 -3.55 -0.28 12.59
N SER A 104 -2.98 -1.16 13.41
CA SER A 104 -2.85 -0.95 14.85
C SER A 104 -1.75 0.04 15.25
N ALA A 105 -0.66 0.15 14.46
CA ALA A 105 0.56 0.85 14.88
C ALA A 105 1.26 1.67 13.78
N GLY A 106 0.78 1.62 12.53
CA GLY A 106 1.47 2.24 11.39
C GLY A 106 2.79 1.53 11.08
N VAL A 107 3.87 2.30 10.92
CA VAL A 107 5.21 1.77 10.67
C VAL A 107 6.19 2.24 11.76
N PRO A 108 7.24 1.44 12.08
CA PRO A 108 8.32 1.87 12.97
C PRO A 108 9.07 3.08 12.42
N GLN A 109 9.77 3.81 13.30
CA GLN A 109 10.52 5.00 12.90
C GLN A 109 11.59 4.71 11.84
N THR A 110 12.22 3.54 11.89
CA THR A 110 13.20 3.11 10.88
C THR A 110 12.60 3.01 9.48
N VAL A 111 11.40 2.43 9.36
CA VAL A 111 10.65 2.35 8.09
C VAL A 111 10.17 3.75 7.66
N HIS A 112 9.67 4.56 8.60
CA HIS A 112 9.24 5.93 8.34
C HIS A 112 10.38 6.77 7.77
N THR A 113 11.59 6.64 8.30
CA THR A 113 12.77 7.39 7.86
C THR A 113 13.31 6.91 6.51
N SER A 114 13.17 5.62 6.17
CA SER A 114 13.63 5.07 4.90
C SER A 114 12.75 5.43 3.70
N ALA A 115 11.56 5.97 3.92
CA ALA A 115 10.69 6.43 2.84
C ALA A 115 11.25 7.68 2.16
N HIS A 116 11.16 7.73 0.82
CA HIS A 116 11.58 8.88 0.01
C HIS A 116 10.62 10.06 0.16
N ALA A 117 9.35 9.78 0.38
CA ALA A 117 8.32 10.77 0.68
C ALA A 117 7.32 10.22 1.70
N ARG A 118 6.72 11.10 2.49
CA ARG A 118 5.73 10.78 3.52
C ARG A 118 4.49 11.63 3.29
N LEU A 119 3.44 10.99 2.82
CA LEU A 119 2.23 11.67 2.40
C LEU A 119 1.13 11.55 3.44
N VAL A 120 0.35 12.60 3.58
CA VAL A 120 -0.82 12.65 4.44
C VAL A 120 -2.08 12.97 3.63
N ILE A 121 -3.20 12.38 4.03
CA ILE A 121 -4.53 12.79 3.58
C ILE A 121 -5.03 13.81 4.61
N PRO A 122 -5.35 15.06 4.21
CA PRO A 122 -5.91 16.05 5.12
C PRO A 122 -7.26 15.57 5.67
N LEU A 123 -7.41 15.61 6.97
CA LEU A 123 -8.63 15.22 7.67
C LEU A 123 -9.21 16.41 8.44
N ARG A 124 -10.50 16.35 8.75
CA ARG A 124 -11.14 17.34 9.65
C ARG A 124 -10.47 17.29 11.04
N PRO A 125 -10.32 18.43 11.71
CA PRO A 125 -9.81 18.47 13.07
C PRO A 125 -10.54 17.49 13.99
N GLY A 126 -9.79 16.77 14.83
CA GLY A 126 -10.33 15.76 15.74
C GLY A 126 -10.47 14.34 15.14
N MET A 127 -10.36 14.16 13.82
CA MET A 127 -10.33 12.83 13.20
C MET A 127 -8.90 12.25 13.25
N ARG A 128 -8.80 10.94 13.52
CA ARG A 128 -7.49 10.26 13.70
C ARG A 128 -6.92 9.72 12.40
N SER A 129 -7.72 8.97 11.66
CA SER A 129 -7.31 8.28 10.44
C SER A 129 -8.52 7.80 9.65
N LEU A 130 -8.30 7.52 8.37
CA LEU A 130 -9.20 6.73 7.54
C LEU A 130 -8.85 5.24 7.67
N ASN A 131 -9.79 4.38 7.27
CA ASN A 131 -9.47 2.97 7.02
C ASN A 131 -8.33 2.88 5.98
N VAL A 132 -7.36 2.00 6.22
CA VAL A 132 -6.15 1.91 5.39
C VAL A 132 -6.45 1.59 3.92
N ALA A 133 -7.45 0.74 3.65
CA ALA A 133 -7.82 0.40 2.27
C ALA A 133 -8.49 1.59 1.56
N GLN A 134 -9.28 2.38 2.27
CA GLN A 134 -9.87 3.61 1.73
C GLN A 134 -8.79 4.67 1.46
N ALA A 135 -7.89 4.88 2.41
CA ALA A 135 -6.78 5.81 2.27
C ALA A 135 -5.88 5.42 1.07
N ALA A 136 -5.51 4.16 0.97
CA ALA A 136 -4.72 3.65 -0.15
C ALA A 136 -5.45 3.82 -1.50
N ALA A 137 -6.76 3.58 -1.55
CA ALA A 137 -7.54 3.75 -2.78
C ALA A 137 -7.57 5.21 -3.26
N MET A 138 -7.70 6.18 -2.35
CA MET A 138 -7.66 7.61 -2.68
C MET A 138 -6.30 7.99 -3.29
N VAL A 139 -5.21 7.64 -2.60
CA VAL A 139 -3.86 8.02 -3.02
C VAL A 139 -3.43 7.27 -4.27
N LEU A 140 -3.75 5.99 -4.38
CA LEU A 140 -3.47 5.20 -5.57
C LEU A 140 -4.25 5.71 -6.79
N GLY A 141 -5.51 6.10 -6.61
CA GLY A 141 -6.33 6.71 -7.66
C GLY A 141 -5.71 7.99 -8.22
N GLU A 142 -5.22 8.88 -7.35
CA GLU A 142 -4.50 10.09 -7.77
C GLU A 142 -3.17 9.75 -8.46
N ALA A 143 -2.40 8.81 -7.93
CA ALA A 143 -1.16 8.38 -8.54
C ALA A 143 -1.36 7.80 -9.96
N LEU A 144 -2.36 6.96 -10.14
CA LEU A 144 -2.73 6.40 -11.45
C LEU A 144 -3.25 7.49 -12.42
N ARG A 145 -3.99 8.47 -11.91
CA ARG A 145 -4.43 9.61 -12.72
C ARG A 145 -3.24 10.40 -13.26
N GLN A 146 -2.27 10.74 -12.39
CA GLN A 146 -1.09 11.51 -12.77
C GLN A 146 -0.19 10.77 -13.77
N THR A 147 -0.08 9.45 -13.62
CA THR A 147 0.83 8.64 -14.44
C THR A 147 0.16 8.00 -15.66
N ALA A 148 -1.11 8.33 -15.94
CA ALA A 148 -1.93 7.66 -16.97
C ALA A 148 -1.95 6.13 -16.80
N GLY A 149 -1.85 5.65 -15.56
CA GLY A 149 -1.65 4.24 -15.21
C GLY A 149 -2.93 3.45 -14.99
N PHE A 150 -4.13 4.04 -15.19
CA PHE A 150 -5.38 3.27 -15.14
C PHE A 150 -5.44 2.27 -16.30
N PRO A 151 -5.96 1.04 -16.06
CA PRO A 151 -6.20 0.10 -17.15
C PRO A 151 -7.13 0.72 -18.17
N GLY A 152 -6.87 0.47 -19.46
CA GLY A 152 -7.73 0.92 -20.55
C GLY A 152 -9.16 0.40 -20.38
N LYS A 153 -10.13 1.08 -20.97
CA LYS A 153 -11.49 0.55 -21.05
C LYS A 153 -11.47 -0.73 -21.88
N ALA A 154 -12.02 -1.82 -21.31
CA ALA A 154 -12.24 -3.06 -22.03
C ALA A 154 -13.25 -2.85 -23.17
#